data_e7ab4cf824d65e9218705b6d52718aca
#
_entry.id   e7ab4cf824d65e9218705b6d52718aca
#
_cell.length_a   1.000
_cell.length_b   1.000
_cell.length_c   1.000
_cell.angle_alpha   90.00
_cell.angle_beta   90.00
_cell.angle_gamma   90.00
#
_symmetry.space_group_name_H-M   'P 1'
#
loop_
_entity.id
_entity.type
_entity.pdbx_description
1 polymer ?
#
loop_
_entity_poly.entity_id
_entity_poly.type
_entity_poly.pdbx_seq_one_letter_code
_entity_poly.pdbx_strand_id
1 'polypeptide(L)'
;MIFDYSELLDYVEPKESEIQAVIDSLHRDDFTLSYSSISAFGISPRAFIAYKVRERKETDAMLLGTVVHCLILEPDTFALRYVVGPNVDASTADGKNDWAKFGMKHGLPEFEKNKVGNYVIPKLDVLKSEIEAVSGFKVITGKMYEEAQFRARCAVKNGAFQFVLSRITQTEVDTPE
;
A
#
# COMPACT_ATOMS: atom_id res chain seq x y z
N MET A 1 -13.38 -10.38 -15.42
CA MET A 1 -12.51 -9.21 -15.24
C MET A 1 -11.52 -9.25 -16.40
N ILE A 2 -11.69 -8.38 -17.40
CA ILE A 2 -10.78 -8.30 -18.55
C ILE A 2 -9.61 -7.45 -18.08
N PHE A 3 -8.43 -8.02 -18.03
CA PHE A 3 -7.20 -7.29 -17.71
C PHE A 3 -6.96 -6.28 -18.82
N ASP A 4 -6.86 -5.00 -18.50
CA ASP A 4 -6.51 -3.97 -19.46
C ASP A 4 -5.00 -4.05 -19.72
N TYR A 5 -4.65 -4.54 -20.91
CA TYR A 5 -3.27 -4.70 -21.34
C TYR A 5 -2.67 -3.40 -21.90
N SER A 6 -3.43 -2.29 -21.95
CA SER A 6 -2.93 -1.01 -22.44
C SER A 6 -1.76 -0.47 -21.61
N GLU A 7 -1.72 -0.77 -20.31
CA GLU A 7 -0.61 -0.43 -19.42
C GLU A 7 0.69 -1.20 -19.73
N LEU A 8 0.62 -2.31 -20.47
CA LEU A 8 1.81 -3.05 -20.93
C LEU A 8 2.43 -2.44 -22.19
N LEU A 9 1.76 -1.49 -22.83
CA LEU A 9 2.25 -0.84 -24.05
C LEU A 9 3.22 0.32 -23.78
N ASP A 10 3.25 0.90 -22.56
CA ASP A 10 4.28 1.85 -22.12
C ASP A 10 5.56 1.12 -21.63
N TYR A 11 5.92 0.10 -22.33
CA TYR A 11 6.95 -0.85 -21.99
C TYR A 11 8.36 -0.27 -22.19
N VAL A 12 9.04 -0.04 -21.09
CA VAL A 12 10.50 0.16 -21.09
C VAL A 12 11.15 -1.23 -21.21
N GLU A 13 11.99 -1.42 -22.21
CA GLU A 13 12.70 -2.69 -22.42
C GLU A 13 13.59 -2.98 -21.21
N PRO A 14 13.43 -4.14 -20.51
CA PRO A 14 14.23 -4.46 -19.34
C PRO A 14 15.70 -4.64 -19.72
N LYS A 15 16.58 -4.17 -18.86
CA LYS A 15 18.03 -4.34 -19.02
C LYS A 15 18.41 -5.81 -18.84
N GLU A 16 19.50 -6.22 -19.48
CA GLU A 16 20.02 -7.60 -19.40
C GLU A 16 20.21 -8.06 -17.93
N SER A 17 20.73 -7.17 -17.06
CA SER A 17 20.90 -7.46 -15.63
C SER A 17 19.58 -7.71 -14.91
N GLU A 18 18.51 -7.03 -15.29
CA GLU A 18 17.18 -7.20 -14.72
C GLU A 18 16.54 -8.50 -15.19
N ILE A 19 16.75 -8.86 -16.46
CA ILE A 19 16.34 -10.15 -17.03
C ILE A 19 17.00 -11.28 -16.27
N GLN A 20 18.32 -11.20 -16.08
CA GLN A 20 19.08 -12.22 -15.35
C GLN A 20 18.61 -12.34 -13.91
N ALA A 21 18.35 -11.23 -13.20
CA ALA A 21 17.83 -11.24 -11.83
C ALA A 21 16.45 -11.92 -11.72
N VAL A 22 15.58 -11.76 -12.72
CA VAL A 22 14.29 -12.48 -12.77
C VAL A 22 14.52 -13.97 -12.99
N ILE A 23 15.40 -14.35 -13.90
CA ILE A 23 15.74 -15.77 -14.18
C ILE A 23 16.30 -16.42 -12.91
N ASP A 24 17.23 -15.76 -12.22
CA ASP A 24 17.81 -16.26 -10.98
C ASP A 24 16.74 -16.42 -9.88
N SER A 25 15.76 -15.52 -9.84
CA SER A 25 14.64 -15.61 -8.88
C SER A 25 13.74 -16.83 -9.10
N LEU A 26 13.62 -17.32 -10.35
CA LEU A 26 12.80 -18.51 -10.65
C LEU A 26 13.35 -19.80 -10.03
N HIS A 27 14.63 -19.83 -9.69
CA HIS A 27 15.30 -20.99 -9.10
C HIS A 27 15.32 -20.94 -7.56
N ARG A 28 14.69 -19.95 -6.96
CA ARG A 28 14.64 -19.83 -5.49
C ARG A 28 13.44 -20.59 -4.93
N ASP A 29 13.63 -21.24 -3.79
CA ASP A 29 12.58 -22.02 -3.11
C ASP A 29 11.40 -21.14 -2.65
N ASP A 30 11.63 -19.85 -2.42
CA ASP A 30 10.62 -18.87 -2.01
C ASP A 30 9.90 -18.19 -3.20
N PHE A 31 10.16 -18.62 -4.43
CA PHE A 31 9.55 -18.02 -5.61
C PHE A 31 8.07 -18.34 -5.69
N THR A 32 7.25 -17.29 -5.74
CA THR A 32 5.80 -17.40 -5.86
C THR A 32 5.27 -16.75 -7.13
N LEU A 33 4.32 -17.43 -7.77
CA LEU A 33 3.59 -16.92 -8.93
C LEU A 33 2.25 -16.35 -8.49
N SER A 34 2.05 -15.05 -8.71
CA SER A 34 0.72 -14.45 -8.58
C SER A 34 -0.11 -14.69 -9.85
N TYR A 35 -1.43 -14.61 -9.74
CA TYR A 35 -2.33 -14.69 -10.90
C TYR A 35 -1.91 -13.69 -12.02
N SER A 36 -1.57 -12.45 -11.65
CA SER A 36 -1.15 -11.43 -12.61
C SER A 36 0.18 -11.77 -13.30
N SER A 37 1.12 -12.41 -12.59
CA SER A 37 2.39 -12.86 -13.19
C SER A 37 2.18 -14.03 -14.16
N ILE A 38 1.27 -14.96 -13.82
CA ILE A 38 0.88 -16.06 -14.72
C ILE A 38 0.18 -15.50 -15.97
N SER A 39 -0.71 -14.53 -15.81
CA SER A 39 -1.39 -13.88 -16.94
C SER A 39 -0.42 -13.17 -17.87
N ALA A 40 0.60 -12.48 -17.32
CA ALA A 40 1.66 -11.85 -18.12
C ALA A 40 2.50 -12.90 -18.87
N PHE A 41 2.81 -14.03 -18.25
CA PHE A 41 3.51 -15.14 -18.92
C PHE A 41 2.69 -15.76 -20.05
N GLY A 42 1.37 -15.83 -19.89
CA GLY A 42 0.45 -16.30 -20.92
C GLY A 42 0.44 -15.43 -22.19
N ILE A 43 0.83 -14.15 -22.08
CA ILE A 43 1.03 -13.27 -23.24
C ILE A 43 2.37 -13.59 -23.92
N SER A 44 3.45 -13.54 -23.17
CA SER A 44 4.80 -13.94 -23.61
C SER A 44 5.77 -14.00 -22.41
N PRO A 45 6.87 -14.80 -22.49
CA PRO A 45 7.93 -14.76 -21.48
C PRO A 45 8.52 -13.35 -21.29
N ARG A 46 8.61 -12.56 -22.34
CA ARG A 46 9.09 -11.17 -22.28
C ARG A 46 8.14 -10.26 -21.49
N ALA A 47 6.83 -10.42 -21.67
CA ALA A 47 5.82 -9.70 -20.88
C ALA A 47 5.87 -10.07 -19.40
N PHE A 48 6.15 -11.33 -19.08
CA PHE A 48 6.37 -11.78 -17.70
C PHE A 48 7.59 -11.10 -17.06
N ILE A 49 8.73 -11.08 -17.75
CA ILE A 49 9.94 -10.42 -17.25
C ILE A 49 9.67 -8.92 -17.01
N ALA A 50 9.09 -8.23 -17.99
CA ALA A 50 8.70 -6.84 -17.85
C ALA A 50 7.78 -6.60 -16.66
N TYR A 51 6.79 -7.47 -16.46
CA TYR A 51 5.88 -7.41 -15.32
C TYR A 51 6.60 -7.56 -13.97
N LYS A 52 7.65 -8.40 -13.91
CA LYS A 52 8.44 -8.62 -12.69
C LYS A 52 9.40 -7.48 -12.39
N VAL A 53 10.01 -6.89 -13.40
CA VAL A 53 11.00 -5.80 -13.30
C VAL A 53 10.35 -4.45 -13.05
N ARG A 54 9.13 -4.26 -13.56
CA ARG A 54 8.41 -2.98 -13.46
C ARG A 54 8.26 -2.56 -12.00
N GLU A 55 8.69 -1.36 -11.66
CA GLU A 55 8.36 -0.72 -10.39
C GLU A 55 6.85 -0.55 -10.27
N ARG A 56 6.28 -1.17 -9.25
CA ARG A 56 4.86 -1.03 -8.95
C ARG A 56 4.68 0.19 -8.07
N LYS A 57 4.08 1.23 -8.62
CA LYS A 57 3.57 2.33 -7.79
C LYS A 57 2.38 1.80 -6.99
N GLU A 58 2.46 1.90 -5.69
CA GLU A 58 1.34 1.58 -4.81
C GLU A 58 0.21 2.59 -5.07
N THR A 59 -0.96 2.07 -5.46
CA THR A 59 -2.15 2.89 -5.62
C THR A 59 -2.90 3.01 -4.30
N ASP A 60 -3.72 4.06 -4.14
CA ASP A 60 -4.58 4.21 -2.95
C ASP A 60 -5.49 2.99 -2.73
N ALA A 61 -5.94 2.34 -3.80
CA ALA A 61 -6.75 1.13 -3.71
C ALA A 61 -5.95 -0.07 -3.16
N MET A 62 -4.69 -0.22 -3.56
CA MET A 62 -3.80 -1.26 -3.02
C MET A 62 -3.47 -0.98 -1.56
N LEU A 63 -3.14 0.26 -1.22
CA LEU A 63 -2.89 0.67 0.15
C LEU A 63 -4.11 0.43 1.04
N LEU A 64 -5.31 0.83 0.59
CA LEU A 64 -6.56 0.56 1.30
C LEU A 64 -6.76 -0.94 1.53
N GLY A 65 -6.53 -1.78 0.52
CA GLY A 65 -6.61 -3.24 0.65
C GLY A 65 -5.64 -3.79 1.71
N THR A 66 -4.39 -3.31 1.70
CA THR A 66 -3.37 -3.71 2.68
C THR A 66 -3.74 -3.27 4.11
N VAL A 67 -4.29 -2.06 4.26
CA VAL A 67 -4.77 -1.55 5.56
C VAL A 67 -5.95 -2.38 6.08
N VAL A 68 -6.93 -2.71 5.22
CA VAL A 68 -8.06 -3.59 5.58
C VAL A 68 -7.57 -4.97 6.02
N HIS A 69 -6.64 -5.55 5.27
CA HIS A 69 -6.04 -6.85 5.61
C HIS A 69 -5.35 -6.80 6.98
N CYS A 70 -4.55 -5.76 7.25
CA CYS A 70 -3.89 -5.56 8.53
C CYS A 70 -4.91 -5.45 9.69
N LEU A 71 -5.98 -4.67 9.51
CA LEU A 71 -7.01 -4.49 10.54
C LEU A 71 -7.79 -5.77 10.86
N ILE A 72 -7.86 -6.72 9.92
CA ILE A 72 -8.58 -7.99 10.10
C ILE A 72 -7.67 -9.07 10.68
N LEU A 73 -6.48 -9.23 10.13
CA LEU A 73 -5.62 -10.39 10.41
C LEU A 73 -4.51 -10.07 11.43
N GLU A 74 -4.06 -8.82 11.47
CA GLU A 74 -2.91 -8.40 12.28
C GLU A 74 -3.19 -7.06 12.99
N PRO A 75 -4.31 -6.90 13.73
CA PRO A 75 -4.72 -5.61 14.29
C PRO A 75 -3.67 -4.99 15.23
N ASP A 76 -2.94 -5.80 15.96
CA ASP A 76 -1.91 -5.37 16.90
C ASP A 76 -0.69 -4.76 16.20
N THR A 77 -0.45 -5.11 14.93
CA THR A 77 0.66 -4.57 14.15
C THR A 77 0.32 -3.26 13.44
N PHE A 78 -0.96 -2.85 13.44
CA PHE A 78 -1.40 -1.65 12.74
C PHE A 78 -0.62 -0.40 13.19
N ALA A 79 -0.54 -0.16 14.48
CA ALA A 79 0.16 0.99 15.05
C ALA A 79 1.69 0.96 14.84
N LEU A 80 2.25 -0.20 14.49
CA LEU A 80 3.68 -0.37 14.16
C LEU A 80 3.98 -0.11 12.68
N ARG A 81 2.95 -0.06 11.83
CA ARG A 81 3.11 0.09 10.37
C ARG A 81 2.55 1.40 9.85
N TYR A 82 1.47 1.88 10.45
CA TYR A 82 0.68 2.99 9.92
C TYR A 82 0.51 4.12 10.92
N VAL A 83 0.50 5.33 10.39
CA VAL A 83 0.07 6.52 11.13
C VAL A 83 -1.09 7.18 10.39
N VAL A 84 -2.13 7.54 11.16
CA VAL A 84 -3.35 8.11 10.61
C VAL A 84 -3.24 9.62 10.59
N GLY A 85 -3.21 10.19 9.39
CA GLY A 85 -3.20 11.62 9.16
C GLY A 85 -4.59 12.25 9.31
N PRO A 86 -4.67 13.59 9.20
CA PRO A 86 -5.91 14.32 9.32
C PRO A 86 -7.00 13.87 8.33
N ASN A 87 -8.26 13.88 8.77
CA ASN A 87 -9.44 13.62 7.93
C ASN A 87 -10.01 14.93 7.38
N VAL A 88 -9.17 15.71 6.72
CA VAL A 88 -9.52 17.02 6.17
C VAL A 88 -8.94 17.16 4.77
N ASP A 89 -9.62 17.99 3.95
CA ASP A 89 -9.15 18.29 2.61
C ASP A 89 -7.92 19.22 2.65
N ALA A 90 -6.77 18.72 2.23
CA ALA A 90 -5.51 19.45 2.16
C ALA A 90 -5.52 20.61 1.13
N SER A 91 -6.58 20.77 0.32
CA SER A 91 -6.73 21.91 -0.58
C SER A 91 -7.18 23.18 0.16
N THR A 92 -7.87 23.04 1.29
CA THR A 92 -8.38 24.13 2.11
C THR A 92 -7.27 24.73 3.01
N ALA A 93 -7.46 25.99 3.46
CA ALA A 93 -6.52 26.64 4.37
C ALA A 93 -6.39 25.89 5.71
N ASP A 94 -7.51 25.49 6.29
CA ASP A 94 -7.55 24.73 7.55
C ASP A 94 -6.92 23.35 7.38
N GLY A 95 -7.25 22.66 6.27
CA GLY A 95 -6.63 21.36 5.96
C GLY A 95 -5.12 21.44 5.80
N LYS A 96 -4.60 22.48 5.14
CA LYS A 96 -3.13 22.72 5.05
C LYS A 96 -2.52 22.92 6.42
N ASN A 97 -3.18 23.70 7.28
CA ASN A 97 -2.71 23.94 8.64
C ASN A 97 -2.68 22.65 9.47
N ASP A 98 -3.69 21.79 9.34
CA ASP A 98 -3.74 20.53 10.08
C ASP A 98 -2.70 19.52 9.56
N TRP A 99 -2.51 19.43 8.25
CA TRP A 99 -1.47 18.61 7.67
C TRP A 99 -0.05 19.10 8.00
N ALA A 100 0.17 20.43 8.07
CA ALA A 100 1.44 21.00 8.51
C ALA A 100 1.74 20.62 9.97
N LYS A 101 0.77 20.81 10.87
CA LYS A 101 0.90 20.41 12.29
C LYS A 101 1.17 18.91 12.44
N PHE A 102 0.49 18.10 11.63
CA PHE A 102 0.70 16.65 11.61
C PHE A 102 2.12 16.31 11.16
N GLY A 103 2.63 16.93 10.08
CA GLY A 103 4.01 16.73 9.63
C GLY A 103 5.05 17.12 10.68
N MET A 104 4.90 18.28 11.31
CA MET A 104 5.77 18.73 12.40
C MET A 104 5.75 17.78 13.60
N LYS A 105 4.56 17.24 13.96
CA LYS A 105 4.43 16.24 15.03
C LYS A 105 5.20 14.96 14.71
N HIS A 106 5.37 14.62 13.43
CA HIS A 106 6.06 13.43 12.97
C HIS A 106 7.52 13.70 12.53
N GLY A 107 8.10 14.83 12.93
CA GLY A 107 9.52 15.11 12.79
C GLY A 107 9.91 15.98 11.61
N LEU A 108 8.96 16.50 10.85
CA LEU A 108 9.28 17.50 9.81
C LEU A 108 9.60 18.86 10.45
N PRO A 109 10.44 19.68 9.78
CA PRO A 109 10.74 21.03 10.21
C PRO A 109 9.48 21.92 10.17
N GLU A 110 9.55 23.06 10.83
CA GLU A 110 8.47 24.04 10.80
C GLU A 110 8.26 24.59 9.38
N PHE A 111 7.00 24.59 8.95
CA PHE A 111 6.62 25.11 7.65
C PHE A 111 6.50 26.62 7.66
N GLU A 112 6.85 27.26 6.56
CA GLU A 112 6.65 28.69 6.37
C GLU A 112 5.16 29.05 6.39
N LYS A 113 4.85 30.27 6.85
CA LYS A 113 3.50 30.82 6.82
C LYS A 113 3.40 31.88 5.73
N ASN A 114 2.29 31.87 5.03
CA ASN A 114 1.96 32.93 4.08
C ASN A 114 1.56 34.23 4.81
N LYS A 115 1.32 35.31 4.04
CA LYS A 115 0.93 36.63 4.58
C LYS A 115 -0.33 36.65 5.45
N VAL A 116 -1.18 35.62 5.32
CA VAL A 116 -2.45 35.45 6.06
C VAL A 116 -2.27 34.52 7.29
N GLY A 117 -1.05 34.01 7.51
CA GLY A 117 -0.73 33.16 8.66
C GLY A 117 -0.98 31.66 8.45
N ASN A 118 -1.42 31.22 7.27
CA ASN A 118 -1.60 29.81 6.95
C ASN A 118 -0.28 29.16 6.53
N TYR A 119 -0.06 27.92 6.92
CA TYR A 119 1.12 27.15 6.51
C TYR A 119 1.14 26.91 5.00
N VAL A 120 2.32 26.99 4.42
CA VAL A 120 2.59 26.62 3.03
C VAL A 120 3.16 25.19 3.04
N ILE A 121 2.37 24.24 2.57
CA ILE A 121 2.79 22.83 2.48
C ILE A 121 2.99 22.42 1.03
N PRO A 122 3.87 21.44 0.73
CA PRO A 122 3.97 20.83 -0.59
C PRO A 122 2.67 20.10 -0.97
N LYS A 123 2.62 19.50 -2.16
CA LYS A 123 1.52 18.61 -2.53
C LYS A 123 1.40 17.49 -1.50
N LEU A 124 0.18 17.04 -1.21
CA LEU A 124 -0.11 16.07 -0.15
C LEU A 124 0.70 14.76 -0.29
N ASP A 125 0.89 14.29 -1.53
CA ASP A 125 1.66 13.06 -1.76
C ASP A 125 3.14 13.23 -1.41
N VAL A 126 3.72 14.42 -1.72
CA VAL A 126 5.10 14.75 -1.35
C VAL A 126 5.21 14.85 0.17
N LEU A 127 4.28 15.56 0.81
CA LEU A 127 4.25 15.70 2.27
C LEU A 127 4.16 14.34 2.99
N LYS A 128 3.29 13.45 2.51
CA LYS A 128 3.19 12.08 3.05
C LYS A 128 4.52 11.34 2.92
N SER A 129 5.14 11.37 1.74
CA SER A 129 6.43 10.71 1.50
C SER A 129 7.55 11.25 2.41
N GLU A 130 7.57 12.56 2.67
CA GLU A 130 8.52 13.17 3.60
C GLU A 130 8.28 12.70 5.04
N ILE A 131 7.02 12.64 5.48
CA ILE A 131 6.66 12.12 6.81
C ILE A 131 7.06 10.65 6.92
N GLU A 132 6.76 9.83 5.90
CA GLU A 132 7.12 8.40 5.85
C GLU A 132 8.64 8.20 5.95
N ALA A 133 9.42 9.03 5.24
CA ALA A 133 10.88 8.97 5.25
C ALA A 133 11.49 9.28 6.63
N VAL A 134 10.89 10.21 7.38
CA VAL A 134 11.40 10.62 8.70
C VAL A 134 10.86 9.71 9.80
N SER A 135 9.57 9.37 9.77
CA SER A 135 8.93 8.60 10.84
C SER A 135 9.12 7.08 10.72
N GLY A 136 9.39 6.57 9.52
CA GLY A 136 9.44 5.13 9.21
C GLY A 136 8.06 4.47 9.13
N PHE A 137 6.97 5.22 9.30
CA PHE A 137 5.59 4.70 9.25
C PHE A 137 4.92 5.08 7.94
N LYS A 138 4.07 4.20 7.42
CA LYS A 138 3.23 4.51 6.27
C LYS A 138 2.11 5.48 6.65
N VAL A 139 1.96 6.59 5.92
CA VAL A 139 0.94 7.62 6.20
C VAL A 139 -0.33 7.32 5.42
N ILE A 140 -1.44 7.11 6.14
CA ILE A 140 -2.78 6.98 5.56
C ILE A 140 -3.64 8.18 5.97
N THR A 141 -4.55 8.62 5.10
CA THR A 141 -5.49 9.69 5.46
C THR A 141 -6.54 9.19 6.44
N GLY A 142 -7.08 10.09 7.28
CA GLY A 142 -8.19 9.74 8.16
C GLY A 142 -9.38 9.15 7.40
N LYS A 143 -9.70 9.69 6.21
CA LYS A 143 -10.75 9.16 5.32
C LYS A 143 -10.47 7.71 4.90
N MET A 144 -9.24 7.40 4.50
CA MET A 144 -8.86 6.02 4.13
C MET A 144 -8.97 5.09 5.33
N TYR A 145 -8.59 5.53 6.51
CA TYR A 145 -8.70 4.74 7.73
C TYR A 145 -10.17 4.43 8.10
N GLU A 146 -11.07 5.41 8.04
CA GLU A 146 -12.51 5.20 8.25
C GLU A 146 -13.10 4.19 7.27
N GLU A 147 -12.76 4.32 5.99
CA GLU A 147 -13.16 3.38 4.94
C GLU A 147 -12.63 1.97 5.20
N ALA A 148 -11.35 1.86 5.58
CA ALA A 148 -10.73 0.58 5.92
C ALA A 148 -11.41 -0.08 7.11
N GLN A 149 -11.70 0.67 8.17
CA GLN A 149 -12.43 0.17 9.34
C GLN A 149 -13.85 -0.29 8.98
N PHE A 150 -14.54 0.44 8.11
CA PHE A 150 -15.87 0.06 7.65
C PHE A 150 -15.80 -1.27 6.89
N ARG A 151 -14.90 -1.40 5.93
CA ARG A 151 -14.71 -2.64 5.15
C ARG A 151 -14.30 -3.82 6.01
N ALA A 152 -13.38 -3.61 6.96
CA ALA A 152 -12.96 -4.65 7.89
C ALA A 152 -14.13 -5.15 8.74
N ARG A 153 -14.95 -4.25 9.29
CA ARG A 153 -16.16 -4.62 10.04
C ARG A 153 -17.19 -5.38 9.19
N CYS A 154 -17.37 -4.99 7.93
CA CYS A 154 -18.26 -5.70 7.01
C CYS A 154 -17.73 -7.11 6.71
N ALA A 155 -16.43 -7.25 6.44
CA ALA A 155 -15.81 -8.54 6.19
C ALA A 155 -15.94 -9.49 7.39
N VAL A 156 -15.61 -9.01 8.60
CA VAL A 156 -15.70 -9.82 9.83
C VAL A 156 -17.14 -10.27 10.13
N LYS A 157 -18.15 -9.47 9.77
CA LYS A 157 -19.56 -9.84 9.91
C LYS A 157 -20.06 -10.85 8.86
N ASN A 158 -19.29 -11.05 7.79
CA ASN A 158 -19.68 -11.99 6.72
C ASN A 158 -19.48 -13.44 7.18
N GLY A 159 -20.54 -14.23 7.20
CA GLY A 159 -20.50 -15.61 7.69
C GLY A 159 -19.56 -16.54 6.88
N ALA A 160 -19.42 -16.31 5.57
CA ALA A 160 -18.46 -17.06 4.75
C ALA A 160 -17.01 -16.74 5.15
N PHE A 161 -16.72 -15.48 5.44
CA PHE A 161 -15.40 -15.06 5.90
C PHE A 161 -15.09 -15.63 7.29
N GLN A 162 -16.04 -15.60 8.22
CA GLN A 162 -15.89 -16.23 9.55
C GLN A 162 -15.63 -17.74 9.45
N PHE A 163 -16.32 -18.42 8.53
CA PHE A 163 -16.07 -19.84 8.27
C PHE A 163 -14.63 -20.09 7.80
N VAL A 164 -14.11 -19.29 6.89
CA VAL A 164 -12.72 -19.41 6.39
C VAL A 164 -11.72 -19.16 7.52
N LEU A 165 -11.90 -18.09 8.30
CA LEU A 165 -11.01 -17.77 9.44
C LEU A 165 -11.00 -18.91 10.47
N SER A 166 -12.15 -19.49 10.81
CA SER A 166 -12.21 -20.61 11.77
C SER A 166 -11.44 -21.85 11.30
N ARG A 167 -11.33 -22.05 9.98
CA ARG A 167 -10.56 -23.15 9.42
C ARG A 167 -9.06 -22.91 9.46
N ILE A 168 -8.64 -21.68 9.19
CA ILE A 168 -7.21 -21.29 9.25
C ILE A 168 -6.69 -21.44 10.67
N THR A 169 -7.41 -20.92 11.67
CA THR A 169 -7.00 -21.03 13.08
C THR A 169 -7.01 -22.46 13.62
N GLN A 170 -7.84 -23.38 13.08
CA GLN A 170 -7.81 -24.78 13.44
C GLN A 170 -6.59 -25.53 12.89
N THR A 171 -6.12 -25.18 11.69
CA THR A 171 -4.93 -25.82 11.09
C THR A 171 -3.62 -25.45 11.78
N GLU A 172 -3.52 -24.29 12.41
CA GLU A 172 -2.32 -23.92 13.19
C GLU A 172 -2.18 -24.68 14.50
N VAL A 173 -3.29 -25.19 15.07
CA VAL A 173 -3.29 -25.95 16.33
C VAL A 173 -2.94 -27.42 16.10
N ASP A 174 -3.16 -27.95 14.88
CA ASP A 174 -2.96 -29.37 14.56
C ASP A 174 -1.62 -29.69 13.92
N THR A 175 -0.66 -28.74 13.81
CA THR A 175 0.72 -29.02 13.40
C THR A 175 1.50 -29.54 14.62
N PRO A 176 1.82 -30.85 14.70
CA PRO A 176 2.69 -31.38 15.77
C PRO A 176 4.11 -30.79 15.59
N GLU A 177 4.70 -30.33 16.70
CA GLU A 177 6.11 -29.96 16.80
C GLU A 177 7.05 -31.10 16.39
#